data_faa605997c8b411f229733a4e3e9cc66
#
_entry.id   faa605997c8b411f229733a4e3e9cc66
#
_cell.length_a   1.000
_cell.length_b   1.000
_cell.length_c   1.000
_cell.angle_alpha   90.00
_cell.angle_beta   90.00
_cell.angle_gamma   90.00
#
_symmetry.space_group_name_H-M   'P 1'
#
loop_
_entity.id
_entity.type
_entity.pdbx_description
1 polymer ?
#
loop_
_entity_poly.entity_id
_entity_poly.type
_entity_poly.pdbx_seq_one_letter_code
_entity_poly.pdbx_strand_id
1 'polypeptide(L)'
;MDIIVKYIDELLEKSTPEAPMWNIEKLKQGLKSKWNYIDGCMIKAVLEMYAISKDEKYLKFADDFIDYRVAEDGTIDGYSIGEKNIDNVNAGKTLFELYDITGKEKYRKAIDLVYSQIAIMPRCESGNFWHKDIYPNQVWLDGMYMGQPFYMEYETRFNDRKNYDDIFSQFKFVIENMKNPLNGLYYHAIDTSKQMFWCDKVTGLSQNIWLRAIGWYSM
;
A
#
# COMPACT_ATOMS: atom_id res chain seq x y z
N MET A 1 2.16 4.67 -26.40
CA MET A 1 3.00 3.65 -25.74
C MET A 1 4.44 4.13 -25.62
N ASP A 2 5.08 4.56 -26.69
CA ASP A 2 6.50 4.92 -26.73
C ASP A 2 6.94 5.98 -25.71
N ILE A 3 6.10 7.00 -25.47
CA ILE A 3 6.44 8.07 -24.51
C ILE A 3 6.44 7.55 -23.05
N ILE A 4 5.55 6.61 -22.73
CA ILE A 4 5.50 6.00 -21.41
C ILE A 4 6.71 5.08 -21.21
N VAL A 5 7.01 4.25 -22.19
CA VAL A 5 8.19 3.36 -22.18
C VAL A 5 9.45 4.19 -21.97
N LYS A 6 9.65 5.23 -22.78
CA LYS A 6 10.81 6.12 -22.65
C LYS A 6 10.91 6.77 -21.26
N TYR A 7 9.80 7.27 -20.75
CA TYR A 7 9.78 7.89 -19.41
C TYR A 7 10.15 6.89 -18.31
N ILE A 8 9.57 5.69 -18.36
CA ILE A 8 9.89 4.63 -17.38
C ILE A 8 11.36 4.22 -17.50
N ASP A 9 11.86 3.97 -18.70
CA ASP A 9 13.25 3.59 -18.92
C ASP A 9 14.23 4.64 -18.35
N GLU A 10 14.02 5.92 -18.66
CA GLU A 10 14.85 7.01 -18.11
C GLU A 10 14.78 7.09 -16.58
N LEU A 11 13.62 6.78 -15.99
CA LEU A 11 13.44 6.75 -14.55
C LEU A 11 14.21 5.60 -13.90
N LEU A 12 14.12 4.40 -14.50
CA LEU A 12 14.80 3.21 -13.99
C LEU A 12 16.31 3.32 -14.12
N GLU A 13 16.84 3.82 -15.25
CA GLU A 13 18.26 4.04 -15.47
C GLU A 13 18.92 4.95 -14.40
N LYS A 14 18.14 5.88 -13.83
CA LYS A 14 18.60 6.83 -12.82
C LYS A 14 18.32 6.38 -11.39
N SER A 15 17.73 5.19 -11.20
CA SER A 15 17.26 4.72 -9.90
C SER A 15 18.06 3.51 -9.42
N THR A 16 18.34 3.50 -8.13
CA THR A 16 18.81 2.31 -7.40
C THR A 16 17.91 2.03 -6.22
N PRO A 17 17.97 0.86 -5.60
CA PRO A 17 17.18 0.57 -4.39
C PRO A 17 17.43 1.57 -3.26
N GLU A 18 18.66 2.07 -3.11
CA GLU A 18 19.05 3.06 -2.09
C GLU A 18 18.59 4.47 -2.43
N ALA A 19 18.55 4.80 -3.73
CA ALA A 19 18.31 6.15 -4.24
C ALA A 19 17.35 6.15 -5.43
N PRO A 20 16.11 5.69 -5.26
CA PRO A 20 15.14 5.70 -6.36
C PRO A 20 14.67 7.11 -6.67
N MET A 21 14.63 7.46 -7.96
CA MET A 21 14.29 8.82 -8.42
C MET A 21 12.89 9.28 -8.01
N TRP A 22 11.95 8.38 -7.78
CA TRP A 22 10.63 8.72 -7.25
C TRP A 22 10.62 9.16 -5.79
N ASN A 23 11.74 9.01 -5.06
CA ASN A 23 11.93 9.51 -3.71
C ASN A 23 12.90 10.70 -3.66
N ILE A 24 13.07 11.42 -4.77
CA ILE A 24 14.07 12.50 -4.95
C ILE A 24 13.99 13.58 -3.86
N GLU A 25 12.82 13.87 -3.33
CA GLU A 25 12.65 14.87 -2.27
C GLU A 25 13.36 14.46 -0.98
N LYS A 26 13.27 13.18 -0.60
CA LYS A 26 14.00 12.62 0.56
C LYS A 26 15.50 12.58 0.30
N LEU A 27 15.89 12.16 -0.90
CA LEU A 27 17.30 12.09 -1.30
C LEU A 27 17.96 13.48 -1.25
N LYS A 28 17.28 14.52 -1.71
CA LYS A 28 17.75 15.93 -1.61
C LYS A 28 17.93 16.42 -0.17
N GLN A 29 17.21 15.81 0.78
CA GLN A 29 17.36 16.08 2.21
C GLN A 29 18.45 15.22 2.88
N GLY A 30 19.18 14.41 2.12
CA GLY A 30 20.19 13.50 2.63
C GLY A 30 19.63 12.27 3.38
N LEU A 31 18.32 12.01 3.22
CA LEU A 31 17.66 10.86 3.83
C LEU A 31 17.75 9.65 2.91
N LYS A 32 18.04 8.49 3.49
CA LYS A 32 17.99 7.22 2.76
C LYS A 32 16.54 6.84 2.43
N SER A 33 16.35 6.24 1.26
CA SER A 33 15.10 5.55 0.96
C SER A 33 14.93 4.34 1.88
N LYS A 34 13.69 4.12 2.34
CA LYS A 34 13.28 2.95 3.13
C LYS A 34 12.01 2.38 2.52
N TRP A 35 11.64 1.16 2.92
CA TRP A 35 10.38 0.54 2.53
C TRP A 35 9.19 1.49 2.71
N ASN A 36 8.42 1.72 1.65
CA ASN A 36 7.29 2.65 1.66
C ASN A 36 6.29 2.36 0.53
N TYR A 37 5.11 2.98 0.59
CA TYR A 37 4.05 2.76 -0.40
C TYR A 37 4.40 3.25 -1.81
N ILE A 38 5.25 4.28 -1.96
CA ILE A 38 5.64 4.81 -3.27
C ILE A 38 6.47 3.76 -4.02
N ASP A 39 7.40 3.09 -3.32
CA ASP A 39 8.15 1.96 -3.88
C ASP A 39 7.18 0.87 -4.36
N GLY A 40 6.16 0.54 -3.55
CA GLY A 40 5.13 -0.43 -3.94
C GLY A 40 4.40 -0.06 -5.22
N CYS A 41 4.00 1.22 -5.38
CA CYS A 41 3.34 1.70 -6.59
C CYS A 41 4.26 1.63 -7.80
N MET A 42 5.52 2.05 -7.65
CA MET A 42 6.48 2.09 -8.76
C MET A 42 6.90 0.68 -9.19
N ILE A 43 7.22 -0.19 -8.24
CA ILE A 43 7.61 -1.57 -8.58
C ILE A 43 6.43 -2.33 -9.20
N LYS A 44 5.19 -2.11 -8.69
CA LYS A 44 4.01 -2.68 -9.35
C LYS A 44 3.85 -2.19 -10.79
N ALA A 45 4.04 -0.89 -11.06
CA ALA A 45 4.02 -0.36 -12.42
C ALA A 45 5.11 -0.98 -13.32
N VAL A 46 6.30 -1.23 -12.78
CA VAL A 46 7.39 -1.90 -13.50
C VAL A 46 7.04 -3.35 -13.82
N LEU A 47 6.42 -4.08 -12.88
CA LEU A 47 5.93 -5.44 -13.12
C LEU A 47 4.82 -5.47 -14.20
N GLU A 48 3.92 -4.48 -14.21
CA GLU A 48 2.94 -4.34 -15.30
C GLU A 48 3.59 -4.06 -16.67
N MET A 49 4.68 -3.27 -16.67
CA MET A 49 5.49 -3.09 -17.91
C MET A 49 6.08 -4.42 -18.39
N TYR A 50 6.58 -5.26 -17.48
CA TYR A 50 7.00 -6.61 -17.82
C TYR A 50 5.84 -7.47 -18.33
N ALA A 51 4.70 -7.45 -17.66
CA ALA A 51 3.52 -8.22 -18.04
C ALA A 51 3.04 -7.90 -19.48
N ILE A 52 3.14 -6.63 -19.89
CA ILE A 52 2.70 -6.15 -21.21
C ILE A 52 3.77 -6.38 -22.28
N SER A 53 5.02 -5.99 -21.99
CA SER A 53 6.11 -5.98 -22.98
C SER A 53 6.85 -7.31 -23.10
N LYS A 54 6.87 -8.09 -22.04
CA LYS A 54 7.73 -9.29 -21.84
C LYS A 54 9.23 -8.97 -21.92
N ASP A 55 9.60 -7.69 -21.72
CA ASP A 55 11.00 -7.29 -21.68
C ASP A 55 11.56 -7.56 -20.27
N GLU A 56 12.50 -8.50 -20.20
CA GLU A 56 13.13 -8.99 -18.97
C GLU A 56 13.84 -7.90 -18.16
N LYS A 57 14.16 -6.76 -18.75
CA LYS A 57 14.79 -5.64 -18.02
C LYS A 57 13.89 -5.12 -16.89
N TYR A 58 12.58 -5.12 -17.09
CA TYR A 58 11.61 -4.67 -16.10
C TYR A 58 11.49 -5.65 -14.94
N LEU A 59 11.39 -6.95 -15.25
CA LEU A 59 11.39 -7.98 -14.22
C LEU A 59 12.67 -7.94 -13.41
N LYS A 60 13.81 -7.88 -14.10
CA LYS A 60 15.12 -7.82 -13.44
C LYS A 60 15.21 -6.61 -12.51
N PHE A 61 14.79 -5.43 -12.96
CA PHE A 61 14.81 -4.23 -12.12
C PHE A 61 13.92 -4.38 -10.88
N ALA A 62 12.69 -4.87 -11.06
CA ALA A 62 11.76 -5.07 -9.96
C ALA A 62 12.28 -6.09 -8.94
N ASP A 63 12.83 -7.20 -9.42
CA ASP A 63 13.41 -8.24 -8.57
C ASP A 63 14.65 -7.72 -7.83
N ASP A 64 15.62 -7.11 -8.51
CA ASP A 64 16.82 -6.54 -7.89
C ASP A 64 16.46 -5.49 -6.81
N PHE A 65 15.43 -4.65 -7.08
CA PHE A 65 14.99 -3.62 -6.13
C PHE A 65 14.41 -4.23 -4.85
N ILE A 66 13.55 -5.21 -4.97
CA ILE A 66 12.92 -5.88 -3.82
C ILE A 66 13.92 -6.82 -3.13
N ASP A 67 14.75 -7.53 -3.90
CA ASP A 67 15.79 -8.43 -3.39
C ASP A 67 16.78 -7.72 -2.47
N TYR A 68 17.15 -6.49 -2.82
CA TYR A 68 17.99 -5.64 -1.99
C TYR A 68 17.38 -5.33 -0.60
N ARG A 69 16.05 -5.19 -0.55
CA ARG A 69 15.32 -4.86 0.69
C ARG A 69 15.03 -6.07 1.57
N VAL A 70 14.89 -7.24 0.98
CA VAL A 70 14.42 -8.45 1.66
C VAL A 70 15.57 -9.38 1.96
N ALA A 71 15.85 -9.61 3.24
CA ALA A 71 16.86 -10.56 3.69
C ALA A 71 16.37 -12.03 3.58
N GLU A 72 17.29 -12.98 3.66
CA GLU A 72 17.01 -14.42 3.52
C GLU A 72 16.05 -14.98 4.58
N ASP A 73 15.96 -14.32 5.72
CA ASP A 73 15.01 -14.66 6.79
C ASP A 73 13.62 -14.04 6.61
N GLY A 74 13.43 -13.21 5.55
CA GLY A 74 12.19 -12.50 5.25
C GLY A 74 12.07 -11.14 5.91
N THR A 75 13.05 -10.69 6.69
CA THR A 75 13.06 -9.33 7.22
C THR A 75 13.24 -8.31 6.10
N ILE A 76 12.62 -7.14 6.26
CA ILE A 76 12.59 -6.10 5.23
C ILE A 76 13.29 -4.84 5.77
N ASP A 77 14.33 -4.38 5.06
CA ASP A 77 15.06 -3.16 5.43
C ASP A 77 14.14 -1.93 5.41
N GLY A 78 14.15 -1.20 6.53
CA GLY A 78 13.33 -0.01 6.71
C GLY A 78 11.85 -0.26 6.94
N TYR A 79 11.44 -1.49 7.23
CA TYR A 79 10.08 -1.88 7.61
C TYR A 79 10.02 -2.38 9.05
N SER A 80 8.99 -1.97 9.77
CA SER A 80 8.69 -2.46 11.11
C SER A 80 7.18 -2.64 11.29
N ILE A 81 6.76 -3.84 11.67
CA ILE A 81 5.36 -4.12 12.00
C ILE A 81 4.87 -3.27 13.19
N GLY A 82 5.77 -2.88 14.08
CA GLY A 82 5.46 -2.04 15.25
C GLY A 82 5.06 -0.61 14.90
N GLU A 83 5.40 -0.09 13.71
CA GLU A 83 4.90 1.20 13.23
C GLU A 83 3.38 1.17 12.97
N LYS A 84 2.80 -0.01 12.75
CA LYS A 84 1.38 -0.20 12.45
C LYS A 84 0.87 0.84 11.46
N ASN A 85 1.60 1.00 10.38
CA ASN A 85 1.34 1.94 9.30
C ASN A 85 0.82 1.20 8.08
N ILE A 86 -0.49 1.36 7.78
CA ILE A 86 -1.12 0.62 6.68
C ILE A 86 -0.50 0.95 5.31
N ASP A 87 0.05 2.15 5.12
CA ASP A 87 0.73 2.53 3.88
C ASP A 87 1.90 1.60 3.57
N ASN A 88 2.62 1.15 4.60
CA ASN A 88 3.79 0.29 4.43
C ASN A 88 3.44 -1.13 3.95
N VAL A 89 2.18 -1.54 4.07
CA VAL A 89 1.67 -2.81 3.53
C VAL A 89 1.62 -2.80 2.01
N ASN A 90 1.44 -1.63 1.39
CA ASN A 90 1.26 -1.50 -0.06
C ASN A 90 2.41 -2.12 -0.88
N ALA A 91 3.65 -1.90 -0.47
CA ALA A 91 4.79 -2.46 -1.18
C ALA A 91 4.84 -4.00 -1.10
N GLY A 92 4.24 -4.59 -0.08
CA GLY A 92 4.11 -6.05 0.06
C GLY A 92 3.33 -6.72 -1.07
N LYS A 93 2.49 -5.99 -1.80
CA LYS A 93 1.75 -6.52 -2.96
C LYS A 93 2.68 -7.02 -4.07
N THR A 94 3.85 -6.42 -4.21
CA THR A 94 4.83 -6.81 -5.24
C THR A 94 5.50 -8.14 -4.93
N LEU A 95 5.54 -8.54 -3.66
CA LEU A 95 6.16 -9.78 -3.22
C LEU A 95 5.44 -11.02 -3.75
N PHE A 96 4.10 -10.98 -3.91
CA PHE A 96 3.34 -12.13 -4.41
C PHE A 96 3.74 -12.47 -5.85
N GLU A 97 3.77 -11.47 -6.73
CA GLU A 97 4.10 -11.65 -8.14
C GLU A 97 5.58 -12.06 -8.31
N LEU A 98 6.48 -11.44 -7.56
CA LEU A 98 7.89 -11.81 -7.58
C LEU A 98 8.12 -13.22 -7.01
N TYR A 99 7.38 -13.63 -5.99
CA TYR A 99 7.44 -15.00 -5.48
C TYR A 99 6.99 -16.01 -6.54
N ASP A 100 5.88 -15.74 -7.23
CA ASP A 100 5.36 -16.63 -8.28
C ASP A 100 6.37 -16.79 -9.44
N ILE A 101 7.06 -15.71 -9.83
CA ILE A 101 7.97 -15.72 -10.97
C ILE A 101 9.33 -16.31 -10.58
N THR A 102 9.87 -15.95 -9.42
CA THR A 102 11.25 -16.26 -9.03
C THR A 102 11.40 -17.48 -8.15
N GLY A 103 10.33 -17.85 -7.41
CA GLY A 103 10.36 -18.91 -6.40
C GLY A 103 11.25 -18.63 -5.19
N LYS A 104 11.66 -17.37 -4.96
CA LYS A 104 12.54 -17.01 -3.83
C LYS A 104 11.79 -17.11 -2.50
N GLU A 105 12.13 -18.07 -1.67
CA GLU A 105 11.49 -18.32 -0.38
C GLU A 105 11.55 -17.11 0.59
N LYS A 106 12.53 -16.24 0.46
CA LYS A 106 12.60 -15.01 1.24
C LYS A 106 11.40 -14.08 0.98
N TYR A 107 10.86 -14.06 -0.24
CA TYR A 107 9.66 -13.28 -0.54
C TYR A 107 8.42 -13.88 0.14
N ARG A 108 8.33 -15.21 0.19
CA ARG A 108 7.24 -15.86 0.94
C ARG A 108 7.28 -15.51 2.42
N LYS A 109 8.45 -15.54 3.03
CA LYS A 109 8.65 -15.14 4.44
C LYS A 109 8.33 -13.67 4.66
N ALA A 110 8.73 -12.78 3.71
CA ALA A 110 8.41 -11.36 3.77
C ALA A 110 6.91 -11.09 3.65
N ILE A 111 6.19 -11.86 2.81
CA ILE A 111 4.72 -11.82 2.74
C ILE A 111 4.12 -12.14 4.11
N ASP A 112 4.60 -13.19 4.79
CA ASP A 112 4.13 -13.55 6.13
C ASP A 112 4.42 -12.47 7.17
N LEU A 113 5.60 -11.84 7.07
CA LEU A 113 5.97 -10.71 7.93
C LEU A 113 4.99 -9.53 7.74
N VAL A 114 4.71 -9.15 6.48
CA VAL A 114 3.78 -8.04 6.19
C VAL A 114 2.35 -8.41 6.64
N TYR A 115 1.92 -9.65 6.45
CA TYR A 115 0.63 -10.11 6.94
C TYR A 115 0.53 -10.06 8.47
N SER A 116 1.61 -10.32 9.20
CA SER A 116 1.61 -10.24 10.65
C SER A 116 1.30 -8.82 11.17
N GLN A 117 1.60 -7.77 10.39
CA GLN A 117 1.16 -6.41 10.71
C GLN A 117 -0.36 -6.28 10.64
N ILE A 118 -1.02 -6.89 9.65
CA ILE A 118 -2.50 -6.88 9.53
C ILE A 118 -3.15 -7.41 10.81
N ALA A 119 -2.59 -8.48 11.38
CA ALA A 119 -3.12 -9.09 12.60
C ALA A 119 -3.04 -8.20 13.84
N ILE A 120 -2.07 -7.27 13.88
CA ILE A 120 -1.85 -6.36 15.03
C ILE A 120 -2.30 -4.92 14.76
N MET A 121 -2.86 -4.64 13.57
CA MET A 121 -3.38 -3.30 13.28
C MET A 121 -4.48 -2.91 14.27
N PRO A 122 -4.39 -1.72 14.90
CA PRO A 122 -5.47 -1.22 15.73
C PRO A 122 -6.72 -0.99 14.89
N ARG A 123 -7.88 -1.11 15.54
CA ARG A 123 -9.18 -1.01 14.86
C ARG A 123 -10.06 0.04 15.51
N CYS A 124 -10.88 0.67 14.69
CA CYS A 124 -12.02 1.44 15.15
C CYS A 124 -13.09 0.51 15.74
N GLU A 125 -14.05 1.06 16.46
CA GLU A 125 -15.23 0.32 16.94
C GLU A 125 -16.02 -0.32 15.79
N SER A 126 -15.98 0.30 14.60
CA SER A 126 -16.56 -0.23 13.35
C SER A 126 -15.87 -1.47 12.78
N GLY A 127 -14.73 -1.88 13.34
CA GLY A 127 -13.89 -2.96 12.82
C GLY A 127 -12.84 -2.53 11.79
N ASN A 128 -12.94 -1.34 11.20
CA ASN A 128 -11.96 -0.84 10.25
C ASN A 128 -10.59 -0.63 10.89
N PHE A 129 -9.52 -0.90 10.14
CA PHE A 129 -8.17 -0.56 10.56
C PHE A 129 -8.01 0.96 10.75
N TRP A 130 -7.28 1.37 11.78
CA TRP A 130 -6.72 2.70 11.79
C TRP A 130 -5.77 2.86 10.61
N HIS A 131 -5.73 4.05 10.03
CA HIS A 131 -4.79 4.29 8.95
C HIS A 131 -3.33 4.14 9.40
N LYS A 132 -3.01 4.62 10.62
CA LYS A 132 -1.72 4.45 11.30
C LYS A 132 -1.92 4.49 12.81
N ASP A 133 -1.00 3.90 13.54
CA ASP A 133 -1.02 3.96 15.02
C ASP A 133 -1.02 5.41 15.55
N ILE A 134 -0.28 6.29 14.87
CA ILE A 134 -0.22 7.73 15.19
C ILE A 134 -1.48 8.51 14.80
N TYR A 135 -2.44 7.89 14.14
CA TYR A 135 -3.73 8.45 13.73
C TYR A 135 -4.88 7.60 14.29
N PRO A 136 -5.06 7.60 15.63
CA PRO A 136 -6.05 6.74 16.26
C PRO A 136 -7.47 7.04 15.76
N ASN A 137 -8.25 5.97 15.61
CA ASN A 137 -9.66 6.02 15.17
C ASN A 137 -9.91 6.61 13.78
N GLN A 138 -8.89 6.75 12.94
CA GLN A 138 -9.03 7.34 11.62
C GLN A 138 -9.06 6.27 10.51
N VAL A 139 -10.10 6.28 9.69
CA VAL A 139 -10.20 5.50 8.46
C VAL A 139 -10.03 6.45 7.27
N TRP A 140 -9.07 6.17 6.41
CA TRP A 140 -8.80 6.95 5.21
C TRP A 140 -9.04 6.11 3.97
N LEU A 141 -9.54 6.74 2.89
CA LEU A 141 -9.69 6.06 1.60
C LEU A 141 -8.37 5.46 1.08
N ASP A 142 -7.27 6.17 1.33
CA ASP A 142 -5.92 5.72 0.99
C ASP A 142 -5.62 4.34 1.62
N GLY A 143 -5.99 4.13 2.87
CA GLY A 143 -5.79 2.86 3.59
C GLY A 143 -6.52 1.67 2.97
N MET A 144 -7.65 1.92 2.30
CA MET A 144 -8.38 0.86 1.59
C MET A 144 -7.53 0.29 0.43
N TYR A 145 -6.85 1.13 -0.31
CA TYR A 145 -5.92 0.69 -1.36
C TYR A 145 -4.61 0.13 -0.80
N MET A 146 -4.08 0.77 0.23
CA MET A 146 -2.75 0.40 0.77
C MET A 146 -2.76 -0.98 1.41
N GLY A 147 -3.81 -1.33 2.14
CA GLY A 147 -3.86 -2.58 2.93
C GLY A 147 -4.75 -3.67 2.34
N GLN A 148 -5.96 -3.34 1.88
CA GLN A 148 -6.96 -4.36 1.57
C GLN A 148 -6.60 -5.29 0.41
N PRO A 149 -5.99 -4.83 -0.72
CA PRO A 149 -5.56 -5.73 -1.79
C PRO A 149 -4.51 -6.74 -1.34
N PHE A 150 -3.54 -6.33 -0.51
CA PHE A 150 -2.56 -7.25 0.07
C PHE A 150 -3.25 -8.27 0.99
N TYR A 151 -4.16 -7.80 1.85
CA TYR A 151 -4.91 -8.65 2.77
C TYR A 151 -5.76 -9.69 2.01
N MET A 152 -6.49 -9.26 0.97
CA MET A 152 -7.29 -10.13 0.11
C MET A 152 -6.42 -11.17 -0.60
N GLU A 153 -5.28 -10.77 -1.15
CA GLU A 153 -4.35 -11.66 -1.83
C GLU A 153 -3.81 -12.74 -0.89
N TYR A 154 -3.38 -12.35 0.32
CA TYR A 154 -2.92 -13.30 1.33
C TYR A 154 -4.01 -14.30 1.72
N GLU A 155 -5.21 -13.80 2.02
CA GLU A 155 -6.35 -14.64 2.37
C GLU A 155 -6.70 -15.63 1.25
N THR A 156 -6.62 -15.18 0.01
CA THR A 156 -6.89 -16.01 -1.18
C THR A 156 -5.90 -17.14 -1.32
N ARG A 157 -4.62 -16.83 -1.14
CA ARG A 157 -3.53 -17.78 -1.46
C ARG A 157 -3.15 -18.69 -0.29
N PHE A 158 -3.21 -18.17 0.93
CA PHE A 158 -2.53 -18.80 2.05
C PHE A 158 -3.41 -19.03 3.30
N ASN A 159 -4.65 -18.53 3.32
CA ASN A 159 -5.51 -18.59 4.51
C ASN A 159 -6.95 -19.00 4.21
N ASP A 160 -7.20 -19.74 3.12
CA ASP A 160 -8.50 -20.29 2.75
C ASP A 160 -9.66 -19.28 2.78
N ARG A 161 -9.36 -17.98 2.49
CA ARG A 161 -10.34 -16.87 2.47
C ARG A 161 -11.02 -16.61 3.81
N LYS A 162 -10.39 -17.01 4.90
CA LYS A 162 -10.98 -16.99 6.24
C LYS A 162 -11.47 -15.62 6.68
N ASN A 163 -10.80 -14.54 6.26
CA ASN A 163 -11.10 -13.17 6.68
C ASN A 163 -11.72 -12.31 5.57
N TYR A 164 -12.33 -12.92 4.56
CA TYR A 164 -13.01 -12.15 3.50
C TYR A 164 -14.14 -11.27 4.04
N ASP A 165 -14.91 -11.77 5.00
CA ASP A 165 -16.00 -10.98 5.60
C ASP A 165 -15.48 -9.74 6.33
N ASP A 166 -14.31 -9.81 6.95
CA ASP A 166 -13.65 -8.65 7.56
C ASP A 166 -13.29 -7.61 6.49
N ILE A 167 -12.68 -8.04 5.38
CA ILE A 167 -12.32 -7.16 4.27
C ILE A 167 -13.57 -6.47 3.71
N PHE A 168 -14.62 -7.24 3.40
CA PHE A 168 -15.87 -6.70 2.87
C PHE A 168 -16.56 -5.76 3.83
N SER A 169 -16.56 -6.05 5.14
CA SER A 169 -17.15 -5.16 6.14
C SER A 169 -16.46 -3.80 6.20
N GLN A 170 -15.12 -3.76 6.01
CA GLN A 170 -14.37 -2.52 5.97
C GLN A 170 -14.74 -1.66 4.74
N PHE A 171 -14.89 -2.28 3.55
CA PHE A 171 -15.39 -1.58 2.35
C PHE A 171 -16.84 -1.11 2.54
N LYS A 172 -17.70 -1.96 3.09
CA LYS A 172 -19.11 -1.62 3.37
C LYS A 172 -19.21 -0.41 4.28
N PHE A 173 -18.42 -0.36 5.35
CA PHE A 173 -18.38 0.82 6.22
C PHE A 173 -18.05 2.10 5.46
N VAL A 174 -17.05 2.09 4.58
CA VAL A 174 -16.70 3.27 3.75
C VAL A 174 -17.85 3.68 2.84
N ILE A 175 -18.48 2.72 2.16
CA ILE A 175 -19.64 2.98 1.27
C ILE A 175 -20.79 3.64 2.01
N GLU A 176 -21.09 3.15 3.21
CA GLU A 176 -22.27 3.60 3.98
C GLU A 176 -22.02 4.91 4.74
N ASN A 177 -20.77 5.18 5.15
CA ASN A 177 -20.47 6.29 6.08
C ASN A 177 -19.66 7.43 5.47
N MET A 178 -18.94 7.21 4.35
CA MET A 178 -18.05 8.23 3.82
C MET A 178 -18.49 8.81 2.46
N LYS A 179 -19.62 8.34 1.92
CA LYS A 179 -20.16 8.85 0.66
C LYS A 179 -20.95 10.16 0.87
N ASN A 180 -20.65 11.19 0.05
CA ASN A 180 -21.42 12.41 0.02
C ASN A 180 -22.71 12.17 -0.79
N PRO A 181 -23.91 12.27 -0.17
CA PRO A 181 -25.17 11.97 -0.85
C PRO A 181 -25.55 12.99 -1.94
N LEU A 182 -24.94 14.19 -1.92
CA LEU A 182 -25.28 15.25 -2.88
C LEU A 182 -24.59 15.08 -4.23
N ASN A 183 -23.38 14.52 -4.25
CA ASN A 183 -22.59 14.40 -5.48
C ASN A 183 -22.05 13.00 -5.75
N GLY A 184 -22.28 12.05 -4.82
CA GLY A 184 -21.83 10.66 -4.95
C GLY A 184 -20.34 10.42 -4.75
N LEU A 185 -19.54 11.45 -4.49
CA LEU A 185 -18.12 11.34 -4.19
C LEU A 185 -17.90 10.93 -2.73
N TYR A 186 -16.66 10.54 -2.41
CA TYR A 186 -16.30 10.10 -1.06
C TYR A 186 -15.43 11.14 -0.35
N TYR A 187 -15.73 11.39 0.92
CA TYR A 187 -14.86 12.17 1.79
C TYR A 187 -13.53 11.45 2.01
N HIS A 188 -12.44 12.22 2.11
CA HIS A 188 -11.08 11.69 2.24
C HIS A 188 -10.91 10.73 3.43
N ALA A 189 -11.44 11.11 4.58
CA ALA A 189 -11.26 10.38 5.83
C ALA A 189 -12.45 10.55 6.77
N ILE A 190 -12.56 9.65 7.72
CA ILE A 190 -13.44 9.76 8.89
C ILE A 190 -12.63 9.52 10.15
N ASP A 191 -12.83 10.37 11.17
CA ASP A 191 -12.43 10.10 12.55
C ASP A 191 -13.64 9.56 13.31
N THR A 192 -13.65 8.27 13.59
CA THR A 192 -14.77 7.61 14.28
C THR A 192 -14.93 8.08 15.72
N SER A 193 -13.88 8.64 16.33
CA SER A 193 -13.93 9.28 17.66
C SER A 193 -14.47 10.71 17.64
N LYS A 194 -14.50 11.36 16.46
CA LYS A 194 -14.94 12.76 16.24
C LYS A 194 -14.11 13.81 17.00
N GLN A 195 -12.89 13.48 17.39
CA GLN A 195 -12.04 14.35 18.20
C GLN A 195 -11.07 15.21 17.38
N MET A 196 -10.70 14.74 16.19
CA MET A 196 -9.72 15.45 15.38
C MET A 196 -10.20 16.83 14.95
N PHE A 197 -9.29 17.81 14.94
CA PHE A 197 -9.60 19.20 14.62
C PHE A 197 -10.17 19.40 13.20
N TRP A 198 -9.81 18.53 12.27
CA TRP A 198 -10.21 18.60 10.86
C TRP A 198 -11.58 17.95 10.57
N CYS A 199 -12.11 17.15 11.47
CA CYS A 199 -13.36 16.45 11.22
C CYS A 199 -14.59 17.24 11.69
N ASP A 200 -15.71 17.01 11.02
CA ASP A 200 -17.03 17.43 11.49
C ASP A 200 -17.38 16.72 12.79
N LYS A 201 -17.81 17.47 13.79
CA LYS A 201 -18.01 16.97 15.17
C LYS A 201 -19.26 16.09 15.34
N VAL A 202 -20.15 16.09 14.35
CA VAL A 202 -21.36 15.26 14.37
C VAL A 202 -21.13 13.96 13.60
N THR A 203 -20.55 14.05 12.42
CA THR A 203 -20.37 12.88 11.52
C THR A 203 -19.01 12.22 11.65
N GLY A 204 -17.97 12.95 12.05
CA GLY A 204 -16.57 12.51 12.02
C GLY A 204 -15.89 12.65 10.65
N LEU A 205 -16.64 13.06 9.63
CA LEU A 205 -16.14 13.16 8.26
C LEU A 205 -15.14 14.32 8.10
N SER A 206 -14.16 14.14 7.22
CA SER A 206 -13.31 15.24 6.78
C SER A 206 -14.13 16.25 5.99
N GLN A 207 -13.70 17.51 5.97
CA GLN A 207 -14.35 18.56 5.20
C GLN A 207 -13.99 18.51 3.71
N ASN A 208 -13.06 17.65 3.32
CA ASN A 208 -12.47 17.64 1.99
C ASN A 208 -12.82 16.36 1.22
N ILE A 209 -13.11 16.55 -0.05
CA ILE A 209 -13.14 15.52 -1.08
C ILE A 209 -11.85 15.69 -1.86
N TRP A 210 -10.99 14.67 -1.86
CA TRP A 210 -9.66 14.75 -2.45
C TRP A 210 -9.50 13.74 -3.57
N LEU A 211 -9.21 14.22 -4.77
CA LEU A 211 -9.10 13.40 -5.98
C LEU A 211 -8.13 12.23 -5.83
N ARG A 212 -6.96 12.45 -5.22
CA ARG A 212 -5.98 11.38 -4.98
C ARG A 212 -6.58 10.24 -4.14
N ALA A 213 -7.25 10.57 -3.05
CA ALA A 213 -7.86 9.58 -2.16
C ALA A 213 -8.98 8.79 -2.85
N ILE A 214 -9.81 9.48 -3.66
CA ILE A 214 -10.83 8.82 -4.50
C ILE A 214 -10.15 7.92 -5.53
N GLY A 215 -9.05 8.36 -6.13
CA GLY A 215 -8.26 7.55 -7.06
C GLY A 215 -7.80 6.25 -6.40
N TRP A 216 -7.22 6.31 -5.20
CA TRP A 216 -6.84 5.11 -4.45
C TRP A 216 -8.02 4.17 -4.20
N TYR A 217 -9.14 4.72 -3.76
CA TYR A 217 -10.32 3.92 -3.45
C TYR A 217 -10.96 3.28 -4.69
N SER A 218 -10.77 3.88 -5.87
CA SER A 218 -11.34 3.39 -7.14
C SER A 218 -10.51 2.29 -7.80
N MET A 219 -9.26 2.12 -7.39
CA MET A 219 -8.35 1.07 -7.87
C MET A 219 -8.44 -0.21 -7.04
#